data_88d44690e3b92510d13b715dfec99dc8
#
_entry.id   88d44690e3b92510d13b715dfec99dc8
#
_cell.length_a   1.000
_cell.length_b   1.000
_cell.length_c   1.000
_cell.angle_alpha   90.00
_cell.angle_beta   90.00
_cell.angle_gamma   90.00
#
_symmetry.space_group_name_H-M   'P 1'
#
loop_
_entity.id
_entity.type
_entity.pdbx_description
1 polymer ?
#
loop_
_entity_poly.entity_id
_entity_poly.type
_entity_poly.pdbx_seq_one_letter_code
_entity_poly.pdbx_strand_id
1 'polypeptide(L)'
;LVPNLTALENAELATQIGTKALNPTKVLERVGLGERINNFPAQLSGGEQQRVSIARALAKNPKLLLCDEPTGALDYNTGKQILKLLQDTSRETGMTVIVITHNQALTPMADRVISMKSGRVVSIETNENPMSVEDIEW
;
A
#
# COMPACT_ATOMS: atom_id res chain seq x y z
N LEU A 1 -10.46 8.79 -4.36
CA LEU A 1 -10.99 8.13 -5.57
C LEU A 1 -11.90 9.06 -6.34
N VAL A 2 -12.03 8.87 -7.64
CA VAL A 2 -12.98 9.57 -8.49
C VAL A 2 -14.33 8.89 -8.34
N PRO A 3 -15.39 9.59 -7.87
CA PRO A 3 -16.67 8.96 -7.51
C PRO A 3 -17.41 8.32 -8.69
N ASN A 4 -17.23 8.86 -9.87
CA ASN A 4 -17.93 8.45 -11.10
C ASN A 4 -17.20 7.36 -11.89
N LEU A 5 -16.08 6.88 -11.37
CA LEU A 5 -15.30 5.80 -11.97
C LEU A 5 -15.39 4.56 -11.09
N THR A 6 -15.44 3.39 -11.72
CA THR A 6 -15.35 2.10 -11.03
C THR A 6 -13.97 1.92 -10.36
N ALA A 7 -13.81 0.86 -9.57
CA ALA A 7 -12.52 0.51 -9.00
C ALA A 7 -11.46 0.29 -10.09
N LEU A 8 -11.82 -0.42 -11.16
CA LEU A 8 -10.94 -0.64 -12.30
C LEU A 8 -10.55 0.65 -13.00
N GLU A 9 -11.51 1.50 -13.35
CA GLU A 9 -11.26 2.78 -14.00
C GLU A 9 -10.43 3.73 -13.14
N ASN A 10 -10.63 3.73 -11.81
CA ASN A 10 -9.77 4.46 -10.87
C ASN A 10 -8.31 3.97 -10.91
N ALA A 11 -8.08 2.67 -11.01
CA ALA A 11 -6.74 2.11 -11.13
C ALA A 11 -6.14 2.38 -12.52
N GLU A 12 -6.92 2.26 -13.59
CA GLU A 12 -6.51 2.54 -14.98
C GLU A 12 -6.08 3.98 -15.18
N LEU A 13 -6.77 4.92 -14.55
CA LEU A 13 -6.45 6.34 -14.65
C LEU A 13 -4.97 6.62 -14.29
N ALA A 14 -4.43 5.91 -13.31
CA ALA A 14 -3.04 6.07 -12.90
C ALA A 14 -2.05 5.46 -13.92
N THR A 15 -2.47 4.47 -14.69
CA THR A 15 -1.60 3.81 -15.68
C THR A 15 -1.37 4.65 -16.93
N GLN A 16 -2.18 5.68 -17.17
CA GLN A 16 -2.02 6.60 -18.29
C GLN A 16 -0.77 7.50 -18.14
N ILE A 17 -0.22 7.57 -16.93
CA ILE A 17 0.96 8.38 -16.62
C ILE A 17 2.13 7.43 -16.37
N GLY A 18 2.90 7.11 -17.40
CA GLY A 18 4.10 6.28 -17.27
C GLY A 18 4.22 5.23 -18.36
N THR A 19 5.46 4.77 -18.59
CA THR A 19 5.77 3.85 -19.71
C THR A 19 5.78 2.38 -19.32
N LYS A 20 5.68 2.05 -18.04
CA LYS A 20 5.82 0.67 -17.51
C LYS A 20 4.70 0.33 -16.50
N ALA A 21 3.49 0.79 -16.77
CA ALA A 21 2.34 0.51 -15.90
C ALA A 21 2.08 -0.99 -15.77
N LEU A 22 1.65 -1.41 -14.58
CA LEU A 22 1.20 -2.78 -14.31
C LEU A 22 -0.25 -2.94 -14.80
N ASN A 23 -0.67 -4.19 -15.02
CA ASN A 23 -2.06 -4.49 -15.34
C ASN A 23 -2.98 -4.17 -14.15
N PRO A 24 -3.89 -3.18 -14.26
CA PRO A 24 -4.70 -2.74 -13.13
C PRO A 24 -5.62 -3.81 -12.58
N THR A 25 -6.16 -4.70 -13.43
CA THR A 25 -7.00 -5.83 -13.00
C THR A 25 -6.21 -6.77 -12.08
N LYS A 26 -4.99 -7.14 -12.47
CA LYS A 26 -4.12 -8.01 -11.65
C LYS A 26 -3.74 -7.36 -10.33
N VAL A 27 -3.50 -6.05 -10.34
CA VAL A 27 -3.20 -5.32 -9.10
C VAL A 27 -4.41 -5.29 -8.17
N LEU A 28 -5.63 -5.07 -8.71
CA LEU A 28 -6.86 -5.13 -7.92
C LEU A 28 -7.12 -6.54 -7.35
N GLU A 29 -6.83 -7.59 -8.10
CA GLU A 29 -6.88 -8.97 -7.59
C GLU A 29 -5.90 -9.18 -6.42
N ARG A 30 -4.66 -8.69 -6.54
CA ARG A 30 -3.65 -8.79 -5.48
C ARG A 30 -4.04 -8.06 -4.18
N VAL A 31 -4.82 -7.00 -4.25
CA VAL A 31 -5.37 -6.32 -3.05
C VAL A 31 -6.72 -6.91 -2.60
N GLY A 32 -7.14 -8.05 -3.15
CA GLY A 32 -8.37 -8.76 -2.77
C GLY A 32 -9.65 -8.10 -3.26
N LEU A 33 -9.62 -7.43 -4.41
CA LEU A 33 -10.76 -6.72 -5.00
C LEU A 33 -11.16 -7.25 -6.39
N GLY A 34 -10.73 -8.47 -6.76
CA GLY A 34 -11.03 -9.05 -8.07
C GLY A 34 -12.53 -9.08 -8.42
N GLU A 35 -13.40 -9.36 -7.45
CA GLU A 35 -14.86 -9.40 -7.64
C GLU A 35 -15.53 -8.00 -7.52
N ARG A 36 -14.77 -6.96 -7.20
CA ARG A 36 -15.25 -5.59 -6.97
C ARG A 36 -14.79 -4.59 -8.03
N ILE A 37 -14.14 -5.06 -9.09
CA ILE A 37 -13.52 -4.19 -10.11
C ILE A 37 -14.51 -3.24 -10.79
N ASN A 38 -15.78 -3.67 -10.92
CA ASN A 38 -16.86 -2.89 -11.55
C ASN A 38 -17.68 -2.06 -10.56
N ASN A 39 -17.35 -2.09 -9.26
CA ASN A 39 -18.05 -1.31 -8.25
C ASN A 39 -17.56 0.14 -8.25
N PHE A 40 -18.50 1.08 -8.04
CA PHE A 40 -18.18 2.49 -7.79
C PHE A 40 -17.76 2.71 -6.35
N PRO A 41 -17.01 3.77 -6.02
CA PRO A 41 -16.59 4.06 -4.64
C PRO A 41 -17.73 4.05 -3.62
N ALA A 42 -18.91 4.56 -3.98
CA ALA A 42 -20.08 4.56 -3.11
C ALA A 42 -20.62 3.15 -2.76
N GLN A 43 -20.23 2.13 -3.52
CA GLN A 43 -20.61 0.72 -3.31
C GLN A 43 -19.53 -0.07 -2.55
N LEU A 44 -18.45 0.59 -2.15
CA LEU A 44 -17.30 0.00 -1.48
C LEU A 44 -17.23 0.46 -0.02
N SER A 45 -16.85 -0.44 0.88
CA SER A 45 -16.51 -0.08 2.25
C SER A 45 -15.28 0.84 2.30
N GLY A 46 -15.05 1.52 3.41
CA GLY A 46 -13.86 2.36 3.60
C GLY A 46 -12.55 1.60 3.39
N GLY A 47 -12.46 0.37 3.89
CA GLY A 47 -11.31 -0.51 3.68
C GLY A 47 -11.14 -0.94 2.22
N GLU A 48 -12.23 -1.22 1.49
CA GLU A 48 -12.18 -1.52 0.06
C GLU A 48 -11.72 -0.29 -0.74
N GLN A 49 -12.23 0.91 -0.42
CA GLN A 49 -11.79 2.15 -1.05
C GLN A 49 -10.29 2.43 -0.81
N GLN A 50 -9.79 2.14 0.40
CA GLN A 50 -8.37 2.25 0.71
C GLN A 50 -7.56 1.28 -0.14
N ARG A 51 -7.99 0.04 -0.29
CA ARG A 51 -7.32 -0.95 -1.15
C ARG A 51 -7.36 -0.56 -2.62
N VAL A 52 -8.44 0.04 -3.15
CA VAL A 52 -8.46 0.62 -4.49
C VAL A 52 -7.41 1.73 -4.63
N SER A 53 -7.27 2.59 -3.62
CA SER A 53 -6.27 3.67 -3.63
C SER A 53 -4.84 3.13 -3.67
N ILE A 54 -4.56 2.05 -2.92
CA ILE A 54 -3.27 1.35 -2.95
C ILE A 54 -3.04 0.71 -4.32
N ALA A 55 -4.05 0.01 -4.87
CA ALA A 55 -3.97 -0.60 -6.20
C ALA A 55 -3.70 0.43 -7.29
N ARG A 56 -4.37 1.58 -7.23
CA ARG A 56 -4.15 2.71 -8.14
C ARG A 56 -2.70 3.21 -8.09
N ALA A 57 -2.13 3.34 -6.90
CA ALA A 57 -0.75 3.77 -6.72
C ALA A 57 0.25 2.73 -7.25
N LEU A 58 0.01 1.44 -6.97
CA LEU A 58 0.84 0.33 -7.43
C LEU A 58 0.77 0.14 -8.95
N ALA A 59 -0.41 0.30 -9.56
CA ALA A 59 -0.61 0.11 -11.01
C ALA A 59 0.26 1.06 -11.84
N LYS A 60 0.58 2.23 -11.32
CA LYS A 60 1.52 3.19 -11.93
C LYS A 60 2.95 2.65 -11.99
N ASN A 61 3.29 1.62 -11.22
CA ASN A 61 4.64 1.07 -11.07
C ASN A 61 5.70 2.15 -10.73
N PRO A 62 5.51 2.90 -9.65
CA PRO A 62 6.40 4.01 -9.29
C PRO A 62 7.72 3.49 -8.75
N LYS A 63 8.78 4.33 -8.79
CA LYS A 63 10.03 4.06 -8.08
C LYS A 63 9.93 4.32 -6.58
N LEU A 64 9.03 5.22 -6.18
CA LEU A 64 8.76 5.61 -4.80
C LEU A 64 7.25 5.58 -4.56
N LEU A 65 6.83 4.83 -3.56
CA LEU A 65 5.46 4.75 -3.08
C LEU A 65 5.38 5.32 -1.67
N LEU A 66 4.46 6.26 -1.46
CA LEU A 66 4.18 6.86 -0.16
C LEU A 66 2.83 6.35 0.35
N CYS A 67 2.83 5.74 1.54
CA CYS A 67 1.64 5.21 2.19
C CYS A 67 1.45 5.90 3.54
N ASP A 68 0.36 6.61 3.71
CA ASP A 68 -0.03 7.24 4.97
C ASP A 68 -1.09 6.38 5.65
N GLU A 69 -0.74 5.80 6.81
CA GLU A 69 -1.57 4.86 7.58
C GLU A 69 -2.27 3.79 6.70
N PRO A 70 -1.53 2.98 5.92
CA PRO A 70 -2.13 2.10 4.91
C PRO A 70 -3.06 1.02 5.48
N THR A 71 -3.02 0.78 6.78
CA THR A 71 -3.85 -0.20 7.48
C THR A 71 -4.95 0.42 8.34
N GLY A 72 -5.02 1.75 8.44
CA GLY A 72 -5.88 2.45 9.41
C GLY A 72 -7.39 2.21 9.28
N ALA A 73 -7.88 1.86 8.08
CA ALA A 73 -9.28 1.53 7.82
C ALA A 73 -9.51 0.03 7.55
N LEU A 74 -8.50 -0.83 7.81
CA LEU A 74 -8.53 -2.25 7.52
C LEU A 74 -8.65 -3.07 8.81
N ASP A 75 -9.33 -4.22 8.72
CA ASP A 75 -9.24 -5.25 9.75
C ASP A 75 -7.81 -5.83 9.78
N TYR A 76 -7.47 -6.50 10.88
CA TYR A 76 -6.13 -7.04 11.12
C TYR A 76 -5.62 -7.91 9.96
N ASN A 77 -6.42 -8.88 9.51
CA ASN A 77 -5.99 -9.83 8.49
C ASN A 77 -5.78 -9.13 7.13
N THR A 78 -6.69 -8.26 6.75
CA THR A 78 -6.56 -7.46 5.51
C THR A 78 -5.39 -6.50 5.61
N GLY A 79 -5.19 -5.86 6.75
CA GLY A 79 -4.02 -4.99 7.00
C GLY A 79 -2.70 -5.74 6.83
N LYS A 80 -2.62 -6.95 7.38
CA LYS A 80 -1.45 -7.83 7.26
C LYS A 80 -1.16 -8.21 5.79
N GLN A 81 -2.19 -8.55 5.03
CA GLN A 81 -2.07 -8.84 3.59
C GLN A 81 -1.56 -7.64 2.79
N ILE A 82 -2.04 -6.44 3.09
CA ILE A 82 -1.58 -5.21 2.42
C ILE A 82 -0.12 -4.89 2.76
N LEU A 83 0.27 -4.98 4.02
CA LEU A 83 1.67 -4.76 4.41
C LEU A 83 2.60 -5.79 3.77
N LYS A 84 2.18 -7.07 3.72
CA LYS A 84 2.92 -8.11 3.02
C LYS A 84 3.06 -7.78 1.53
N LEU A 85 1.98 -7.39 0.86
CA LEU A 85 2.02 -6.98 -0.54
C LEU A 85 3.01 -5.83 -0.78
N LEU A 86 3.03 -4.83 0.10
CA LEU A 86 3.96 -3.70 0.00
C LEU A 86 5.41 -4.15 0.22
N GLN A 87 5.67 -5.00 1.21
CA GLN A 87 6.99 -5.56 1.48
C GLN A 87 7.50 -6.41 0.31
N ASP A 88 6.67 -7.33 -0.20
CA ASP A 88 7.02 -8.21 -1.32
C ASP A 88 7.26 -7.39 -2.60
N THR A 89 6.38 -6.42 -2.90
CA THR A 89 6.56 -5.55 -4.06
C THR A 89 7.87 -4.75 -4.00
N SER A 90 8.21 -4.22 -2.83
CA SER A 90 9.49 -3.52 -2.63
C SER A 90 10.68 -4.43 -2.94
N ARG A 91 10.67 -5.65 -2.44
CA ARG A 91 11.76 -6.64 -2.62
C ARG A 91 11.86 -7.13 -4.06
N GLU A 92 10.73 -7.42 -4.70
CA GLU A 92 10.68 -7.96 -6.08
C GLU A 92 11.05 -6.92 -7.14
N THR A 93 10.66 -5.67 -6.95
CA THR A 93 10.78 -4.63 -7.98
C THR A 93 11.88 -3.61 -7.71
N GLY A 94 12.44 -3.58 -6.50
CA GLY A 94 13.33 -2.52 -6.05
C GLY A 94 12.62 -1.17 -5.79
N MET A 95 11.29 -1.18 -5.72
CA MET A 95 10.49 0.00 -5.37
C MET A 95 10.77 0.43 -3.94
N THR A 96 11.03 1.71 -3.72
CA THR A 96 11.09 2.26 -2.37
C THR A 96 9.68 2.50 -1.85
N VAL A 97 9.32 1.86 -0.75
CA VAL A 97 8.03 2.06 -0.06
C VAL A 97 8.27 2.80 1.25
N ILE A 98 7.64 3.95 1.42
CA ILE A 98 7.65 4.70 2.69
C ILE A 98 6.25 4.55 3.32
N VAL A 99 6.22 3.93 4.49
CA VAL A 99 5.00 3.81 5.31
C VAL A 99 5.08 4.81 6.44
N ILE A 100 4.11 5.71 6.50
CA ILE A 100 3.93 6.64 7.61
C ILE A 100 2.89 6.00 8.53
N THR A 101 3.27 5.76 9.78
CA THR A 101 2.38 5.15 10.77
C THR A 101 2.78 5.54 12.19
N HIS A 102 1.82 5.54 13.10
CA HIS A 102 2.07 5.64 14.54
C HIS A 102 2.17 4.27 15.22
N ASN A 103 1.96 3.17 14.47
CA ASN A 103 2.07 1.81 15.00
C ASN A 103 3.52 1.34 15.03
N GLN A 104 4.14 1.41 16.20
CA GLN A 104 5.53 0.99 16.39
C GLN A 104 5.76 -0.52 16.22
N ALA A 105 4.72 -1.33 16.37
CA ALA A 105 4.85 -2.78 16.17
C ALA A 105 5.23 -3.16 14.73
N LEU A 106 5.05 -2.24 13.76
CA LEU A 106 5.43 -2.45 12.37
C LEU A 106 6.91 -2.17 12.08
N THR A 107 7.64 -1.54 13.01
CA THR A 107 9.04 -1.15 12.76
C THR A 107 9.96 -2.34 12.41
N PRO A 108 9.79 -3.57 12.95
CA PRO A 108 10.67 -4.68 12.61
C PRO A 108 10.63 -5.11 11.13
N MET A 109 9.55 -4.79 10.39
CA MET A 109 9.46 -5.14 8.96
C MET A 109 10.25 -4.21 8.03
N ALA A 110 10.61 -3.04 8.51
CA ALA A 110 11.23 -1.99 7.71
C ALA A 110 12.76 -2.17 7.62
N ASP A 111 13.33 -1.88 6.46
CA ASP A 111 14.80 -1.80 6.27
C ASP A 111 15.39 -0.60 7.02
N ARG A 112 14.58 0.46 7.17
CA ARG A 112 14.97 1.69 7.86
C ARG A 112 13.79 2.29 8.59
N VAL A 113 14.00 2.67 9.84
CA VAL A 113 13.02 3.37 10.68
C VAL A 113 13.47 4.80 10.91
N ILE A 114 12.61 5.76 10.57
CA ILE A 114 12.85 7.17 10.78
C ILE A 114 11.83 7.65 11.81
N SER A 115 12.31 7.97 13.02
CA SER A 115 11.44 8.48 14.08
C SER A 115 11.38 10.00 14.03
N MET A 116 10.15 10.52 14.08
CA MET A 116 9.89 11.95 14.03
C MET A 116 9.17 12.44 15.29
N LYS A 117 9.55 13.62 15.77
CA LYS A 117 8.87 14.31 16.87
C LYS A 117 8.84 15.82 16.60
N SER A 118 7.65 16.41 16.71
CA SER A 118 7.46 17.87 16.52
C SER A 118 8.06 18.38 15.19
N GLY A 119 7.86 17.65 14.10
CA GLY A 119 8.33 18.01 12.76
C GLY A 119 9.84 17.84 12.53
N ARG A 120 10.55 17.17 13.45
CA ARG A 120 12.00 16.92 13.35
C ARG A 120 12.30 15.44 13.42
N VAL A 121 13.30 15.00 12.66
CA VAL A 121 13.87 13.66 12.79
C VAL A 121 14.64 13.56 14.09
N VAL A 122 14.30 12.57 14.92
CA VAL A 122 14.96 12.35 16.23
C VAL A 122 15.86 11.10 16.22
N SER A 123 15.58 10.09 15.40
CA SER A 123 16.47 8.95 15.15
C SER A 123 16.28 8.39 13.76
N ILE A 124 17.34 7.75 13.27
CA ILE A 124 17.33 6.92 12.04
C ILE A 124 18.02 5.61 12.41
N GLU A 125 17.30 4.52 12.26
CA GLU A 125 17.78 3.18 12.56
C GLU A 125 17.72 2.32 11.30
N THR A 126 18.79 1.61 10.98
CA THR A 126 18.85 0.66 9.87
C THR A 126 18.69 -0.76 10.42
N ASN A 127 17.78 -1.53 9.83
CA ASN A 127 17.58 -2.92 10.18
C ASN A 127 18.22 -3.81 9.10
N GLU A 128 19.24 -4.54 9.48
CA GLU A 128 19.97 -5.42 8.56
C GLU A 128 19.21 -6.71 8.25
N ASN A 129 18.24 -7.09 9.11
CA ASN A 129 17.45 -8.30 8.98
C ASN A 129 15.95 -7.99 9.20
N PRO A 130 15.27 -7.34 8.25
CA PRO A 130 13.86 -7.03 8.38
C PRO A 130 13.01 -8.31 8.50
N MET A 131 12.11 -8.32 9.47
CA MET A 131 11.18 -9.44 9.67
C MET A 131 10.16 -9.51 8.54
N SER A 132 9.68 -10.72 8.26
CA SER A 132 8.47 -10.88 7.45
C SER A 132 7.27 -10.29 8.18
N VAL A 133 6.38 -9.63 7.45
CA VAL A 133 5.10 -9.16 8.00
C VAL A 133 4.30 -10.29 8.62
N GLU A 134 4.48 -11.53 8.14
CA GLU A 134 3.79 -12.72 8.67
C GLU A 134 4.16 -13.03 10.12
N ASP A 135 5.36 -12.64 10.54
CA ASP A 135 5.92 -12.90 11.88
C ASP A 135 5.66 -11.74 12.87
N ILE A 136 5.01 -10.64 12.41
CA ILE A 136 4.69 -9.47 13.23
C ILE A 136 3.26 -9.54 13.72
N GLU A 137 3.07 -9.23 15.00
CA GLU A 137 1.76 -9.04 15.64
C GLU A 137 1.63 -7.60 16.14
N TRP A 138 0.44 -6.97 15.93
CA TRP A 138 0.12 -5.61 16.40
C TRP A 138 -1.33 -5.46 16.86
#